data_2d5205f49e722ff14cf105df6e4740fd
#
_entry.id   2d5205f49e722ff14cf105df6e4740fd
#
_cell.length_a   1.000
_cell.length_b   1.000
_cell.length_c   1.000
_cell.angle_alpha   90.00
_cell.angle_beta   90.00
_cell.angle_gamma   90.00
#
_symmetry.space_group_name_H-M   'P 1'
#
loop_
_entity.id
_entity.type
_entity.pdbx_description
1 polymer ?
#
loop_
_entity_poly.entity_id
_entity_poly.type
_entity_poly.pdbx_seq_one_letter_code
_entity_poly.pdbx_strand_id
1 'polypeptide(L)'
;MNRGFGLAIGAGCVLVIAVIAVLVFTFLWIPFRVVRETAVEAPATNRPVIQTVGTALPPAPTFTPAPPSASTANTASTGTNGANGPALVTTSNLLAGRYEQLSPGVVNINVLVESAEGSGQGAGSGFILDREGHIVTNNHVVAGATDIVVNFANGLQAEAEVLGVDDDSDLAVIKVEQMPESAHPLPLGDSDLIQVGDWAIAIGNPFGLGGSMTLGIISALGRTIPSGVAQFSIPQAIQTDAAINPGNSGGPLLNLDGEVIGVNAQIRTGGANANTGVGFAIPVNVVRHVVPSLIANGSFQWPYLGIGGTDLNLLIAKANNLDIQQGAYITSVEADGPAGAAGLRGAPSLSQPTVGGDVATQVDGQPIATFDDLLNYIAFKNPGDQITLTVLRNGQPQQIAVTLGSRPDLDVQSP
;
A
#
# COMPACT_ATOMS: atom_id res chain seq x y z
N MET A 1 -76.78 -6.02 -14.35
CA MET A 1 -75.98 -7.06 -13.70
C MET A 1 -74.55 -6.61 -13.73
N ASN A 2 -74.01 -6.02 -12.65
CA ASN A 2 -72.59 -5.87 -12.31
C ASN A 2 -72.46 -4.97 -11.07
N ARG A 3 -72.73 -5.49 -9.91
CA ARG A 3 -72.51 -4.83 -8.61
C ARG A 3 -71.82 -5.78 -7.58
N GLY A 4 -70.84 -6.56 -8.03
CA GLY A 4 -70.20 -7.54 -7.13
C GLY A 4 -68.68 -7.55 -7.13
N PHE A 5 -68.00 -6.76 -7.99
CA PHE A 5 -66.53 -6.87 -8.11
C PHE A 5 -65.72 -5.76 -7.40
N GLY A 6 -66.38 -4.74 -6.86
CA GLY A 6 -65.73 -3.61 -6.20
C GLY A 6 -65.41 -3.82 -4.71
N LEU A 7 -66.06 -4.77 -4.03
CA LEU A 7 -65.90 -4.95 -2.57
C LEU A 7 -64.77 -5.92 -2.18
N ALA A 8 -64.33 -6.80 -3.08
CA ALA A 8 -63.31 -7.78 -2.78
C ALA A 8 -61.84 -7.21 -2.82
N ILE A 9 -61.61 -6.15 -3.63
CA ILE A 9 -60.28 -5.50 -3.76
C ILE A 9 -60.02 -4.57 -2.58
N GLY A 10 -61.01 -3.94 -2.02
CA GLY A 10 -60.90 -3.05 -0.87
C GLY A 10 -60.48 -3.76 0.43
N ALA A 11 -61.00 -4.99 0.65
CA ALA A 11 -60.70 -5.75 1.86
C ALA A 11 -59.28 -6.33 1.89
N GLY A 12 -58.72 -6.70 0.72
CA GLY A 12 -57.34 -7.19 0.59
C GLY A 12 -56.29 -6.15 0.90
N CYS A 13 -56.47 -4.91 0.40
CA CYS A 13 -55.55 -3.82 0.64
C CYS A 13 -55.54 -3.36 2.09
N VAL A 14 -56.66 -3.34 2.77
CA VAL A 14 -56.75 -2.96 4.20
C VAL A 14 -56.04 -4.00 5.08
N LEU A 15 -56.13 -5.30 4.73
CA LEU A 15 -55.49 -6.38 5.50
C LEU A 15 -53.97 -6.36 5.33
N VAL A 16 -53.46 -6.05 4.13
CA VAL A 16 -51.99 -5.93 3.88
C VAL A 16 -51.44 -4.72 4.59
N ILE A 17 -52.13 -3.57 4.62
CA ILE A 17 -51.67 -2.34 5.32
C ILE A 17 -51.70 -2.61 6.84
N ALA A 18 -52.68 -3.32 7.38
CA ALA A 18 -52.75 -3.68 8.80
C ALA A 18 -51.60 -4.61 9.21
N VAL A 19 -51.23 -5.60 8.39
CA VAL A 19 -50.10 -6.51 8.65
C VAL A 19 -48.77 -5.77 8.62
N ILE A 20 -48.58 -4.86 7.65
CA ILE A 20 -47.37 -4.04 7.57
C ILE A 20 -47.28 -3.10 8.78
N ALA A 21 -48.36 -2.47 9.19
CA ALA A 21 -48.42 -1.60 10.37
C ALA A 21 -48.06 -2.36 11.66
N VAL A 22 -48.53 -3.61 11.82
CA VAL A 22 -48.18 -4.45 12.99
C VAL A 22 -46.73 -4.88 12.96
N LEU A 23 -46.16 -5.20 11.79
CA LEU A 23 -44.72 -5.52 11.65
C LEU A 23 -43.82 -4.34 11.93
N VAL A 24 -44.17 -3.15 11.46
CA VAL A 24 -43.43 -1.92 11.76
C VAL A 24 -43.55 -1.54 13.23
N PHE A 25 -44.73 -1.72 13.85
CA PHE A 25 -44.92 -1.42 15.27
C PHE A 25 -44.17 -2.39 16.19
N THR A 26 -44.09 -3.66 15.83
CA THR A 26 -43.31 -4.66 16.60
C THR A 26 -41.80 -4.45 16.45
N PHE A 27 -41.31 -3.96 15.31
CA PHE A 27 -39.87 -3.66 15.12
C PHE A 27 -39.45 -2.34 15.81
N LEU A 28 -40.33 -1.35 15.93
CA LEU A 28 -40.03 -0.05 16.57
C LEU A 28 -40.17 -0.08 18.09
N TRP A 29 -40.81 -1.13 18.66
CA TRP A 29 -41.05 -1.27 20.10
C TRP A 29 -40.28 -2.42 20.77
N ILE A 30 -39.23 -2.93 20.18
CA ILE A 30 -38.29 -3.79 20.92
C ILE A 30 -37.41 -2.84 21.75
N PRO A 31 -37.62 -2.70 23.09
CA PRO A 31 -36.72 -1.93 23.90
C PRO A 31 -35.35 -2.61 23.82
N PHE A 32 -34.30 -1.84 23.47
CA PHE A 32 -32.93 -2.23 23.70
C PHE A 32 -32.79 -2.61 25.17
N ARG A 33 -32.94 -3.90 25.49
CA ARG A 33 -32.50 -4.39 26.78
C ARG A 33 -30.98 -4.31 26.77
N VAL A 34 -30.47 -3.28 27.42
CA VAL A 34 -29.11 -3.29 27.93
C VAL A 34 -28.96 -4.56 28.75
N VAL A 35 -28.29 -5.56 28.21
CA VAL A 35 -27.84 -6.71 28.99
C VAL A 35 -26.85 -6.16 29.99
N ARG A 36 -27.33 -5.88 31.21
CA ARG A 36 -26.44 -5.76 32.35
C ARG A 36 -25.82 -7.14 32.52
N GLU A 37 -24.55 -7.28 32.20
CA GLU A 37 -23.75 -8.42 32.63
C GLU A 37 -23.86 -8.46 34.16
N THR A 38 -24.70 -9.36 34.67
CA THR A 38 -24.59 -9.80 36.06
C THR A 38 -23.29 -10.59 36.15
N ALA A 39 -22.33 -10.00 36.82
CA ALA A 39 -21.12 -10.73 37.19
C ALA A 39 -21.52 -12.02 37.90
N VAL A 40 -21.35 -13.16 37.21
CA VAL A 40 -21.40 -14.47 37.80
C VAL A 40 -20.17 -14.59 38.65
N GLU A 41 -20.38 -14.55 39.98
CA GLU A 41 -19.36 -14.80 40.97
C GLU A 41 -18.80 -16.21 40.73
N ALA A 42 -17.59 -16.32 40.23
CA ALA A 42 -16.89 -17.58 40.05
C ALA A 42 -16.58 -18.20 41.42
N PRO A 43 -16.74 -19.52 41.64
CA PRO A 43 -16.43 -20.15 42.89
C PRO A 43 -14.95 -19.95 43.22
N ALA A 44 -14.70 -19.59 44.49
CA ALA A 44 -13.37 -19.37 45.00
C ALA A 44 -12.48 -20.64 44.88
N THR A 45 -11.61 -20.67 43.88
CA THR A 45 -10.54 -21.64 43.82
C THR A 45 -9.46 -21.20 44.79
N ASN A 46 -9.18 -22.03 45.78
CA ASN A 46 -8.02 -21.92 46.70
C ASN A 46 -6.74 -21.81 45.87
N ARG A 47 -6.28 -20.59 45.64
CA ARG A 47 -4.91 -20.37 45.19
C ARG A 47 -4.00 -20.38 46.41
N PRO A 48 -2.88 -21.12 46.37
CA PRO A 48 -1.86 -21.04 47.44
C PRO A 48 -1.35 -19.59 47.45
N VAL A 49 -1.39 -18.98 48.63
CA VAL A 49 -0.78 -17.67 48.90
C VAL A 49 0.72 -17.88 48.82
N ILE A 50 1.31 -17.44 47.70
CA ILE A 50 2.76 -17.28 47.65
C ILE A 50 3.07 -16.02 48.45
N GLN A 51 3.62 -16.20 49.64
CA GLN A 51 4.22 -15.12 50.40
C GLN A 51 5.42 -14.61 49.59
N THR A 52 5.23 -13.47 48.92
CA THR A 52 6.37 -12.73 48.39
C THR A 52 7.16 -12.17 49.55
N VAL A 53 8.27 -12.83 49.87
CA VAL A 53 9.31 -12.22 50.67
C VAL A 53 9.80 -11.01 49.90
N GLY A 54 9.46 -9.83 50.37
CA GLY A 54 9.92 -8.56 49.79
C GLY A 54 11.44 -8.44 50.00
N THR A 55 12.22 -8.91 49.04
CA THR A 55 13.60 -8.48 48.91
C THR A 55 13.53 -7.05 48.30
N ALA A 56 13.87 -6.08 49.13
CA ALA A 56 14.03 -4.71 48.69
C ALA A 56 15.06 -4.70 47.55
N LEU A 57 14.61 -4.24 46.33
CA LEU A 57 15.53 -3.95 45.25
C LEU A 57 16.57 -2.94 45.73
N PRO A 58 17.84 -3.14 45.43
CA PRO A 58 18.85 -2.11 45.71
C PRO A 58 18.49 -0.83 44.97
N PRO A 59 18.76 0.35 45.57
CA PRO A 59 18.47 1.60 44.93
C PRO A 59 19.16 1.69 43.57
N ALA A 60 18.45 2.14 42.54
CA ALA A 60 19.00 2.36 41.24
C ALA A 60 20.25 3.26 41.33
N PRO A 61 21.30 2.99 40.56
CA PRO A 61 22.48 3.84 40.58
C PRO A 61 22.09 5.26 40.15
N THR A 62 22.30 6.21 41.06
CA THR A 62 22.13 7.63 40.76
C THR A 62 23.28 8.05 39.85
N PHE A 63 22.98 8.28 38.58
CA PHE A 63 23.95 8.88 37.67
C PHE A 63 24.18 10.32 38.12
N THR A 64 25.28 10.59 38.76
CA THR A 64 25.80 11.94 38.96
C THR A 64 26.34 12.41 37.61
N PRO A 65 25.83 13.47 37.03
CA PRO A 65 26.41 14.01 35.78
C PRO A 65 27.86 14.39 36.05
N ALA A 66 28.78 13.90 35.23
CA ALA A 66 30.17 14.31 35.27
C ALA A 66 30.27 15.82 35.08
N PRO A 67 31.13 16.52 35.83
CA PRO A 67 31.34 17.95 35.58
C PRO A 67 31.82 18.16 34.16
N PRO A 68 31.40 19.25 33.48
CA PRO A 68 31.85 19.54 32.13
C PRO A 68 33.36 19.64 32.12
N SER A 69 34.02 18.82 31.30
CA SER A 69 35.45 18.90 31.06
C SER A 69 35.76 20.29 30.53
N ALA A 70 36.57 21.04 31.25
CA ALA A 70 37.04 22.34 30.80
C ALA A 70 37.72 22.18 29.42
N SER A 71 37.07 22.71 28.39
CA SER A 71 37.67 22.85 27.06
C SER A 71 38.88 23.76 27.22
N THR A 72 40.09 23.18 27.14
CA THR A 72 41.32 23.96 27.02
C THR A 72 41.24 24.72 25.70
N ALA A 73 41.13 26.04 25.82
CA ALA A 73 41.25 26.97 24.72
C ALA A 73 42.61 26.77 24.06
N ASN A 74 42.60 26.14 22.87
CA ASN A 74 43.79 26.14 22.02
C ASN A 74 43.99 27.55 21.48
N THR A 75 45.05 28.18 21.97
CA THR A 75 45.61 29.40 21.44
C THR A 75 45.91 29.26 19.96
N ALA A 76 45.40 30.20 19.21
CA ALA A 76 45.62 30.37 17.79
C ALA A 76 47.15 30.34 17.47
N SER A 77 47.60 29.35 16.73
CA SER A 77 48.84 29.33 16.02
C SER A 77 48.58 29.81 14.59
N THR A 78 49.00 31.02 14.29
CA THR A 78 49.14 31.53 12.93
C THR A 78 50.24 30.76 12.23
N GLY A 79 49.87 29.79 11.41
CA GLY A 79 50.76 29.03 10.54
C GLY A 79 50.12 28.91 9.16
N THR A 80 50.55 29.78 8.24
CA THR A 80 50.39 29.62 6.79
C THR A 80 51.06 28.34 6.34
N ASN A 81 50.28 27.37 5.78
CA ASN A 81 50.63 26.68 4.53
C ASN A 81 49.67 25.52 4.25
N GLY A 82 49.15 25.53 3.06
CA GLY A 82 48.36 24.60 2.33
C GLY A 82 48.43 23.10 2.70
N ALA A 83 47.32 22.59 3.10
CA ALA A 83 46.94 21.22 2.85
C ALA A 83 45.41 21.22 2.63
N ASN A 84 45.02 21.20 1.36
CA ASN A 84 43.67 20.79 0.97
C ASN A 84 43.52 19.30 1.34
N GLY A 85 43.30 19.02 2.61
CA GLY A 85 42.72 17.75 3.05
C GLY A 85 41.24 17.73 2.59
N PRO A 86 40.70 16.64 2.07
CA PRO A 86 39.29 16.58 1.75
C PRO A 86 38.53 16.94 3.03
N ALA A 87 37.73 18.02 2.97
CA ALA A 87 36.82 18.38 4.05
C ALA A 87 35.96 17.13 4.32
N LEU A 88 35.99 16.63 5.56
CA LEU A 88 35.07 15.57 6.03
C LEU A 88 33.68 16.15 5.85
N VAL A 89 33.02 15.78 4.73
CA VAL A 89 31.61 16.07 4.49
C VAL A 89 30.85 15.31 5.55
N THR A 90 30.31 15.99 6.54
CA THR A 90 29.50 15.35 7.56
C THR A 90 28.23 14.83 6.90
N THR A 91 27.65 13.73 7.40
CA THR A 91 26.40 13.15 6.89
C THR A 91 25.30 14.22 6.80
N SER A 92 25.25 15.15 7.76
CA SER A 92 24.30 16.28 7.74
C SER A 92 24.46 17.20 6.53
N ASN A 93 25.70 17.50 6.13
CA ASN A 93 25.96 18.34 4.95
C ASN A 93 25.59 17.58 3.67
N LEU A 94 25.78 16.27 3.63
CA LEU A 94 25.36 15.43 2.51
C LEU A 94 23.84 15.48 2.32
N LEU A 95 23.08 15.25 3.39
CA LEU A 95 21.61 15.23 3.34
C LEU A 95 21.02 16.62 3.01
N ALA A 96 21.56 17.69 3.61
CA ALA A 96 21.16 19.06 3.28
C ALA A 96 21.41 19.39 1.81
N GLY A 97 22.59 19.04 1.28
CA GLY A 97 22.91 19.23 -0.12
C GLY A 97 22.03 18.39 -1.06
N ARG A 98 21.67 17.15 -0.66
CA ARG A 98 20.71 16.34 -1.42
C ARG A 98 19.33 16.97 -1.44
N TYR A 99 18.85 17.50 -0.30
CA TYR A 99 17.57 18.18 -0.25
C TYR A 99 17.53 19.38 -1.20
N GLU A 100 18.55 20.25 -1.17
CA GLU A 100 18.63 21.41 -2.07
C GLU A 100 18.65 21.00 -3.55
N GLN A 101 19.34 19.92 -3.86
CA GLN A 101 19.44 19.38 -5.23
C GLN A 101 18.12 18.76 -5.71
N LEU A 102 17.40 18.01 -4.86
CA LEU A 102 16.28 17.16 -5.27
C LEU A 102 14.92 17.83 -5.10
N SER A 103 14.78 18.75 -4.12
CA SER A 103 13.51 19.42 -3.84
C SER A 103 12.91 20.16 -5.04
N PRO A 104 13.65 20.75 -5.99
CA PRO A 104 13.04 21.34 -7.18
C PRO A 104 12.37 20.34 -8.13
N GLY A 105 12.67 19.04 -7.99
CA GLY A 105 12.00 17.96 -8.72
C GLY A 105 10.75 17.43 -8.05
N VAL A 106 10.43 17.91 -6.82
CA VAL A 106 9.25 17.50 -6.05
C VAL A 106 8.24 18.62 -6.01
N VAL A 107 6.98 18.30 -6.22
CA VAL A 107 5.87 19.24 -6.24
C VAL A 107 4.85 18.95 -5.16
N ASN A 108 4.13 19.98 -4.72
CA ASN A 108 2.87 19.83 -3.98
C ASN A 108 1.72 19.85 -4.97
N ILE A 109 0.72 19.01 -4.73
CA ILE A 109 -0.48 18.88 -5.54
C ILE A 109 -1.66 19.23 -4.64
N ASN A 110 -2.39 20.28 -4.98
CA ASN A 110 -3.65 20.65 -4.33
C ASN A 110 -4.79 20.32 -5.29
N VAL A 111 -5.83 19.69 -4.76
CA VAL A 111 -7.00 19.30 -5.54
C VAL A 111 -8.27 19.90 -4.95
N LEU A 112 -9.18 20.30 -5.80
CA LEU A 112 -10.56 20.61 -5.47
C LEU A 112 -11.43 19.42 -5.89
N VAL A 113 -12.29 18.96 -5.02
CA VAL A 113 -13.25 17.89 -5.29
C VAL A 113 -14.65 18.45 -5.06
N GLU A 114 -15.48 18.40 -6.08
CA GLU A 114 -16.88 18.79 -5.95
C GLU A 114 -17.77 17.55 -5.85
N SER A 115 -18.63 17.50 -4.84
CA SER A 115 -19.60 16.44 -4.66
C SER A 115 -21.00 17.03 -4.41
N ALA A 116 -22.02 16.19 -4.48
CA ALA A 116 -23.39 16.58 -4.15
C ALA A 116 -23.55 17.09 -2.69
N GLU A 117 -22.60 16.76 -1.82
CA GLU A 117 -22.59 17.15 -0.40
C GLU A 117 -21.78 18.44 -0.13
N GLY A 118 -21.07 18.96 -1.13
CA GLY A 118 -20.24 20.17 -1.06
C GLY A 118 -18.87 20.03 -1.71
N SER A 119 -18.06 21.08 -1.66
CA SER A 119 -16.69 21.08 -2.15
C SER A 119 -15.71 20.68 -1.03
N GLY A 120 -14.77 19.79 -1.35
CA GLY A 120 -13.65 19.37 -0.50
C GLY A 120 -12.32 19.81 -1.10
N GLN A 121 -11.29 19.89 -0.27
CA GLN A 121 -9.92 20.09 -0.72
C GLN A 121 -9.05 18.92 -0.27
N GLY A 122 -8.17 18.46 -1.15
CA GLY A 122 -7.15 17.47 -0.89
C GLY A 122 -5.76 18.01 -1.20
N ALA A 123 -4.75 17.39 -0.62
CA ALA A 123 -3.36 17.72 -0.91
C ALA A 123 -2.49 16.47 -0.87
N GLY A 124 -1.50 16.44 -1.75
CA GLY A 124 -0.49 15.40 -1.84
C GLY A 124 0.80 15.96 -2.42
N SER A 125 1.68 15.07 -2.78
CA SER A 125 2.94 15.37 -3.46
C SER A 125 3.03 14.65 -4.79
N GLY A 126 3.97 15.06 -5.61
CA GLY A 126 4.35 14.39 -6.85
C GLY A 126 5.82 14.66 -7.14
N PHE A 127 6.35 14.00 -8.16
CA PHE A 127 7.66 14.32 -8.68
C PHE A 127 7.63 14.43 -10.21
N ILE A 128 8.48 15.29 -10.71
CA ILE A 128 8.62 15.58 -12.14
C ILE A 128 9.32 14.40 -12.81
N LEU A 129 8.67 13.80 -13.80
CA LEU A 129 9.18 12.67 -14.54
C LEU A 129 10.09 13.09 -15.69
N ASP A 130 9.70 14.13 -16.44
CA ASP A 130 10.41 14.57 -17.62
C ASP A 130 10.28 16.08 -17.85
N ARG A 131 10.87 16.57 -18.95
CA ARG A 131 10.80 17.97 -19.37
C ARG A 131 9.52 18.35 -20.12
N GLU A 132 8.66 17.40 -20.41
CA GLU A 132 7.39 17.58 -21.09
C GLU A 132 6.24 17.96 -20.13
N GLY A 133 6.57 18.00 -18.81
CA GLY A 133 5.65 18.40 -17.77
C GLY A 133 4.86 17.23 -17.17
N HIS A 134 5.26 15.99 -17.42
CA HIS A 134 4.65 14.83 -16.76
C HIS A 134 5.10 14.75 -15.31
N ILE A 135 4.15 14.56 -14.41
CA ILE A 135 4.34 14.44 -12.97
C ILE A 135 3.67 13.15 -12.52
N VAL A 136 4.42 12.33 -11.80
CA VAL A 136 3.91 11.09 -11.18
C VAL A 136 3.45 11.41 -9.77
N THR A 137 2.30 10.84 -9.39
CA THR A 137 1.70 10.93 -8.06
C THR A 137 0.89 9.67 -7.77
N ASN A 138 0.21 9.61 -6.60
CA ASN A 138 -0.75 8.56 -6.33
C ASN A 138 -2.12 8.86 -6.96
N ASN A 139 -2.84 7.80 -7.34
CA ASN A 139 -4.20 7.92 -7.84
C ASN A 139 -5.14 8.54 -6.79
N HIS A 140 -5.08 8.07 -5.54
CA HIS A 140 -5.92 8.61 -4.46
C HIS A 140 -5.71 10.11 -4.19
N VAL A 141 -4.60 10.70 -4.63
CA VAL A 141 -4.34 12.16 -4.51
C VAL A 141 -5.20 12.95 -5.50
N VAL A 142 -5.44 12.42 -6.69
CA VAL A 142 -6.15 13.12 -7.78
C VAL A 142 -7.54 12.56 -8.05
N ALA A 143 -7.93 11.49 -7.36
CA ALA A 143 -9.22 10.83 -7.57
C ALA A 143 -10.40 11.78 -7.31
N GLY A 144 -11.28 11.93 -8.32
CA GLY A 144 -12.45 12.80 -8.24
C GLY A 144 -12.15 14.30 -8.25
N ALA A 145 -10.90 14.71 -8.51
CA ALA A 145 -10.54 16.12 -8.60
C ALA A 145 -11.24 16.79 -9.78
N THR A 146 -11.82 17.96 -9.53
CA THR A 146 -12.34 18.87 -10.58
C THR A 146 -11.28 19.86 -11.04
N ASP A 147 -10.41 20.27 -10.13
CA ASP A 147 -9.30 21.17 -10.40
C ASP A 147 -8.04 20.66 -9.71
N ILE A 148 -6.90 20.74 -10.39
CA ILE A 148 -5.59 20.34 -9.88
C ILE A 148 -4.63 21.51 -10.04
N VAL A 149 -4.02 21.91 -8.92
CA VAL A 149 -2.99 22.96 -8.89
C VAL A 149 -1.70 22.37 -8.38
N VAL A 150 -0.66 22.43 -9.20
CA VAL A 150 0.71 22.04 -8.88
C VAL A 150 1.46 23.25 -8.35
N ASN A 151 2.05 23.12 -7.16
CA ASN A 151 2.94 24.13 -6.58
C ASN A 151 4.38 23.64 -6.65
N PHE A 152 5.23 24.39 -7.37
CA PHE A 152 6.65 24.09 -7.47
C PHE A 152 7.44 24.63 -6.26
N ALA A 153 8.63 24.08 -6.06
CA ALA A 153 9.48 24.45 -4.92
C ALA A 153 9.85 25.95 -4.86
N ASN A 154 9.82 26.65 -5.98
CA ASN A 154 10.06 28.11 -6.05
C ASN A 154 8.80 28.96 -5.78
N GLY A 155 7.68 28.35 -5.44
CA GLY A 155 6.40 29.01 -5.14
C GLY A 155 5.53 29.34 -6.35
N LEU A 156 5.99 29.05 -7.58
CA LEU A 156 5.14 29.18 -8.76
C LEU A 156 4.08 28.07 -8.80
N GLN A 157 2.94 28.37 -9.40
CA GLN A 157 1.80 27.47 -9.53
C GLN A 157 1.44 27.25 -11.00
N ALA A 158 0.98 26.05 -11.31
CA ALA A 158 0.42 25.70 -12.61
C ALA A 158 -0.82 24.83 -12.43
N GLU A 159 -1.79 25.01 -13.32
CA GLU A 159 -2.90 24.05 -13.49
C GLU A 159 -2.36 22.78 -14.13
N ALA A 160 -2.94 21.65 -13.76
CA ALA A 160 -2.58 20.36 -14.30
C ALA A 160 -3.82 19.56 -14.72
N GLU A 161 -3.64 18.72 -15.73
CA GLU A 161 -4.62 17.76 -16.22
C GLU A 161 -4.21 16.34 -15.88
N VAL A 162 -5.19 15.48 -15.56
CA VAL A 162 -4.94 14.04 -15.39
C VAL A 162 -4.79 13.41 -16.77
N LEU A 163 -3.64 12.80 -17.05
CA LEU A 163 -3.43 12.04 -18.28
C LEU A 163 -3.90 10.59 -18.15
N GLY A 164 -3.70 9.99 -16.99
CA GLY A 164 -4.12 8.63 -16.74
C GLY A 164 -3.97 8.24 -15.28
N VAL A 165 -4.75 7.23 -14.91
CA VAL A 165 -4.78 6.68 -13.56
C VAL A 165 -4.79 5.15 -13.59
N ASP A 166 -4.31 4.54 -12.53
CA ASP A 166 -4.37 3.11 -12.28
C ASP A 166 -4.70 2.84 -10.80
N ASP A 167 -5.90 2.34 -10.56
CA ASP A 167 -6.42 2.05 -9.22
C ASP A 167 -5.63 0.93 -8.54
N ASP A 168 -5.17 -0.05 -9.31
CA ASP A 168 -4.51 -1.25 -8.80
C ASP A 168 -3.12 -0.96 -8.24
N SER A 169 -2.34 -0.11 -8.91
CA SER A 169 -1.03 0.35 -8.40
C SER A 169 -1.11 1.61 -7.55
N ASP A 170 -2.27 2.27 -7.50
CA ASP A 170 -2.44 3.61 -6.89
C ASP A 170 -1.49 4.65 -7.51
N LEU A 171 -1.28 4.59 -8.83
CA LEU A 171 -0.48 5.55 -9.59
C LEU A 171 -1.36 6.45 -10.46
N ALA A 172 -0.94 7.69 -10.61
CA ALA A 172 -1.49 8.64 -11.56
C ALA A 172 -0.38 9.43 -12.25
N VAL A 173 -0.67 9.88 -13.47
CA VAL A 173 0.13 10.86 -14.18
C VAL A 173 -0.70 12.08 -14.44
N ILE A 174 -0.19 13.23 -14.01
CA ILE A 174 -0.75 14.54 -14.34
C ILE A 174 0.23 15.30 -15.22
N LYS A 175 -0.25 16.27 -15.97
CA LYS A 175 0.56 17.10 -16.87
C LYS A 175 0.33 18.57 -16.61
N VAL A 176 1.43 19.32 -16.57
CA VAL A 176 1.43 20.78 -16.59
C VAL A 176 1.94 21.27 -17.94
N GLU A 177 1.35 22.33 -18.48
CA GLU A 177 1.76 22.91 -19.76
C GLU A 177 3.10 23.66 -19.67
N GLN A 178 3.41 24.24 -18.51
CA GLN A 178 4.62 25.02 -18.31
C GLN A 178 5.28 24.71 -16.98
N MET A 179 6.57 24.44 -17.01
CA MET A 179 7.39 24.25 -15.82
C MET A 179 8.35 25.42 -15.64
N PRO A 180 8.65 25.84 -14.40
CA PRO A 180 9.73 26.78 -14.12
C PRO A 180 11.09 26.24 -14.57
N GLU A 181 12.02 27.11 -14.97
CA GLU A 181 13.39 26.70 -15.33
C GLU A 181 14.13 26.00 -14.19
N SER A 182 13.80 26.36 -12.93
CA SER A 182 14.38 25.76 -11.73
C SER A 182 13.89 24.35 -11.47
N ALA A 183 12.73 23.96 -12.01
CA ALA A 183 12.17 22.62 -11.87
C ALA A 183 12.88 21.64 -12.83
N HIS A 184 13.14 20.42 -12.34
CA HIS A 184 13.81 19.41 -13.14
C HIS A 184 13.32 18.02 -12.83
N PRO A 185 13.39 17.08 -13.81
CA PRO A 185 13.07 15.68 -13.58
C PRO A 185 13.99 15.04 -12.54
N LEU A 186 13.43 14.11 -11.76
CA LEU A 186 14.20 13.24 -10.89
C LEU A 186 14.60 11.95 -11.63
N PRO A 187 15.86 11.50 -11.49
CA PRO A 187 16.29 10.26 -12.11
C PRO A 187 15.57 9.07 -11.45
N LEU A 188 15.09 8.13 -12.28
CA LEU A 188 14.54 6.88 -11.80
C LEU A 188 15.68 5.88 -11.55
N GLY A 189 15.74 5.31 -10.36
CA GLY A 189 16.62 4.20 -9.99
C GLY A 189 16.05 2.84 -10.41
N ASP A 190 16.53 1.78 -9.77
CA ASP A 190 16.08 0.41 -9.98
C ASP A 190 15.70 -0.23 -8.65
N SER A 191 14.41 -0.55 -8.48
CA SER A 191 13.91 -1.15 -7.23
C SER A 191 14.30 -2.63 -7.05
N ASP A 192 14.82 -3.31 -8.08
CA ASP A 192 15.31 -4.68 -7.94
C ASP A 192 16.73 -4.72 -7.35
N LEU A 193 17.44 -3.59 -7.33
CA LEU A 193 18.79 -3.49 -6.79
C LEU A 193 18.84 -3.08 -5.32
N ILE A 194 17.74 -2.60 -4.75
CA ILE A 194 17.67 -2.17 -3.35
C ILE A 194 17.68 -3.36 -2.40
N GLN A 195 18.22 -3.15 -1.19
CA GLN A 195 18.33 -4.16 -0.15
C GLN A 195 17.75 -3.66 1.18
N VAL A 196 17.29 -4.60 2.01
CA VAL A 196 16.90 -4.28 3.39
C VAL A 196 18.11 -3.74 4.14
N GLY A 197 17.95 -2.55 4.74
CA GLY A 197 19.02 -1.81 5.41
C GLY A 197 19.56 -0.63 4.60
N ASP A 198 19.27 -0.52 3.30
CA ASP A 198 19.62 0.64 2.50
C ASP A 198 18.92 1.90 3.01
N TRP A 199 19.59 3.04 2.91
CA TRP A 199 19.00 4.32 3.25
C TRP A 199 17.86 4.70 2.33
N ALA A 200 16.80 5.23 2.90
CA ALA A 200 15.63 5.73 2.20
C ALA A 200 15.31 7.16 2.61
N ILE A 201 15.20 8.05 1.63
CA ILE A 201 14.84 9.46 1.80
C ILE A 201 13.45 9.66 1.21
N ALA A 202 12.47 10.02 2.03
CA ALA A 202 11.18 10.43 1.53
C ALA A 202 11.10 11.95 1.49
N ILE A 203 10.74 12.51 0.33
CA ILE A 203 10.49 13.94 0.16
C ILE A 203 9.02 14.13 -0.20
N GLY A 204 8.40 15.15 0.44
CA GLY A 204 7.07 15.61 0.11
C GLY A 204 6.95 17.11 0.37
N ASN A 205 5.87 17.70 -0.09
CA ASN A 205 5.61 19.12 0.13
C ASN A 205 4.17 19.34 0.63
N PRO A 206 3.82 18.83 1.84
CA PRO A 206 2.45 18.69 2.30
C PRO A 206 1.62 19.97 2.37
N PHE A 207 2.26 21.15 2.38
CA PHE A 207 1.55 22.43 2.53
C PHE A 207 1.99 23.50 1.51
N GLY A 208 2.83 23.17 0.53
CA GLY A 208 3.37 24.14 -0.43
C GLY A 208 4.26 25.22 0.22
N LEU A 209 4.58 25.08 1.51
CA LEU A 209 5.33 26.08 2.30
C LEU A 209 6.83 25.80 2.36
N GLY A 210 7.29 24.79 1.66
CA GLY A 210 8.65 24.26 1.71
C GLY A 210 8.56 22.74 1.93
N GLY A 211 9.34 22.00 1.17
CA GLY A 211 9.32 20.53 1.23
C GLY A 211 9.73 20.00 2.59
N SER A 212 9.24 18.82 2.91
CA SER A 212 9.66 18.03 4.06
C SER A 212 10.51 16.87 3.59
N MET A 213 11.62 16.60 4.27
CA MET A 213 12.45 15.42 4.03
C MET A 213 12.48 14.56 5.29
N THR A 214 12.24 13.29 5.13
CA THR A 214 12.41 12.29 6.19
C THR A 214 13.42 11.24 5.76
N LEU A 215 14.17 10.71 6.72
CA LEU A 215 15.21 9.71 6.50
C LEU A 215 14.88 8.45 7.30
N GLY A 216 15.07 7.31 6.69
CA GLY A 216 14.93 6.00 7.27
C GLY A 216 15.72 4.97 6.50
N ILE A 217 15.33 3.72 6.59
CA ILE A 217 15.90 2.60 5.86
C ILE A 217 14.80 1.79 5.15
N ILE A 218 15.20 0.98 4.19
CA ILE A 218 14.37 -0.08 3.65
C ILE A 218 14.22 -1.16 4.71
N SER A 219 13.00 -1.37 5.20
CA SER A 219 12.70 -2.31 6.28
C SER A 219 12.30 -3.71 5.78
N ALA A 220 11.65 -3.78 4.60
CA ALA A 220 11.30 -5.03 3.92
C ALA A 220 11.02 -4.77 2.44
N LEU A 221 11.08 -5.83 1.64
CA LEU A 221 10.84 -5.83 0.20
C LEU A 221 9.90 -6.97 -0.18
N GLY A 222 9.30 -6.86 -1.39
CA GLY A 222 8.53 -7.95 -1.99
C GLY A 222 7.17 -8.19 -1.38
N ARG A 223 6.67 -7.29 -0.54
CA ARG A 223 5.34 -7.43 0.07
C ARG A 223 4.24 -7.07 -0.92
N THR A 224 3.17 -7.85 -0.90
CA THR A 224 1.94 -7.51 -1.59
C THR A 224 1.03 -6.79 -0.60
N ILE A 225 0.65 -5.55 -0.91
CA ILE A 225 -0.17 -4.72 -0.01
C ILE A 225 -1.46 -4.28 -0.72
N PRO A 226 -2.60 -4.17 -0.01
CA PRO A 226 -3.83 -3.65 -0.59
C PRO A 226 -3.63 -2.24 -1.16
N SER A 227 -4.12 -1.95 -2.36
CA SER A 227 -4.01 -0.60 -2.94
C SER A 227 -4.82 0.45 -2.16
N GLY A 228 -5.76 0.03 -1.36
CA GLY A 228 -6.66 0.93 -0.61
C GLY A 228 -7.82 1.48 -1.45
N VAL A 229 -7.75 1.39 -2.76
CA VAL A 229 -8.77 1.86 -3.72
C VAL A 229 -9.38 0.68 -4.46
N ALA A 230 -8.56 -0.26 -4.94
CA ALA A 230 -8.99 -1.44 -5.69
C ALA A 230 -9.07 -2.70 -4.83
N GLN A 231 -9.74 -3.74 -5.36
CA GLN A 231 -9.78 -5.07 -4.72
C GLN A 231 -8.46 -5.85 -4.86
N PHE A 232 -7.59 -5.38 -5.74
CA PHE A 232 -6.28 -5.99 -5.97
C PHE A 232 -5.20 -5.32 -5.13
N SER A 233 -4.01 -5.84 -5.20
CA SER A 233 -2.91 -5.43 -4.36
C SER A 233 -1.75 -4.88 -5.18
N ILE A 234 -1.03 -3.92 -4.60
CA ILE A 234 0.22 -3.39 -5.15
C ILE A 234 1.31 -4.45 -4.99
N PRO A 235 1.94 -4.91 -6.09
CA PRO A 235 3.01 -5.91 -6.00
C PRO A 235 4.32 -5.30 -5.51
N GLN A 236 5.19 -6.12 -4.93
CA GLN A 236 6.58 -5.80 -4.56
C GLN A 236 6.77 -4.56 -3.67
N ALA A 237 5.75 -4.11 -2.95
CA ALA A 237 5.81 -2.89 -2.15
C ALA A 237 7.08 -2.83 -1.28
N ILE A 238 7.67 -1.64 -1.25
CA ILE A 238 8.83 -1.31 -0.41
C ILE A 238 8.30 -0.86 0.95
N GLN A 239 8.75 -1.51 2.03
CA GLN A 239 8.50 -1.05 3.38
C GLN A 239 9.68 -0.22 3.89
N THR A 240 9.41 0.92 4.52
CA THR A 240 10.41 1.81 5.12
C THR A 240 9.95 2.33 6.48
N ASP A 241 10.90 2.67 7.34
CA ASP A 241 10.66 3.43 8.57
C ASP A 241 10.86 4.94 8.40
N ALA A 242 11.28 5.39 7.20
CA ALA A 242 11.18 6.81 6.85
C ALA A 242 9.73 7.27 7.08
N ALA A 243 9.56 8.40 7.75
CA ALA A 243 8.24 8.85 8.16
C ALA A 243 7.41 9.28 6.93
N ILE A 244 6.46 8.43 6.52
CA ILE A 244 5.45 8.73 5.51
C ILE A 244 4.20 9.23 6.26
N ASN A 245 3.84 10.49 6.03
CA ASN A 245 2.69 11.15 6.65
C ASN A 245 1.75 11.72 5.57
N PRO A 246 0.51 12.11 5.92
CA PRO A 246 -0.37 12.84 5.03
C PRO A 246 0.37 14.03 4.39
N GLY A 247 0.30 14.12 3.06
CA GLY A 247 1.00 15.12 2.26
C GLY A 247 2.32 14.64 1.64
N ASN A 248 2.95 13.56 2.12
CA ASN A 248 4.08 12.93 1.41
C ASN A 248 3.62 11.92 0.35
N SER A 249 2.36 11.48 0.40
CA SER A 249 1.77 10.55 -0.58
C SER A 249 1.92 11.09 -1.99
N GLY A 250 2.35 10.26 -2.92
CA GLY A 250 2.67 10.61 -4.30
C GLY A 250 4.07 11.20 -4.50
N GLY A 251 4.73 11.67 -3.45
CA GLY A 251 6.12 12.12 -3.51
C GLY A 251 7.11 10.96 -3.65
N PRO A 252 8.37 11.24 -4.02
CA PRO A 252 9.37 10.21 -4.23
C PRO A 252 9.91 9.64 -2.92
N LEU A 253 10.20 8.33 -2.94
CA LEU A 253 11.16 7.67 -2.07
C LEU A 253 12.47 7.55 -2.86
N LEU A 254 13.57 8.01 -2.29
CA LEU A 254 14.85 8.17 -2.96
C LEU A 254 15.94 7.36 -2.24
N ASN A 255 16.95 6.93 -3.00
CA ASN A 255 18.21 6.43 -2.43
C ASN A 255 19.17 7.60 -2.10
N LEU A 256 20.36 7.31 -1.55
CA LEU A 256 21.36 8.34 -1.26
C LEU A 256 21.96 8.98 -2.51
N ASP A 257 21.88 8.36 -3.66
CA ASP A 257 22.35 8.92 -4.93
C ASP A 257 21.34 9.93 -5.51
N GLY A 258 20.13 9.99 -4.92
CA GLY A 258 19.06 10.91 -5.33
C GLY A 258 18.20 10.34 -6.46
N GLU A 259 18.24 9.02 -6.67
CA GLU A 259 17.40 8.35 -7.63
C GLU A 259 16.10 7.90 -6.96
N VAL A 260 14.98 8.02 -7.67
CA VAL A 260 13.68 7.55 -7.22
C VAL A 260 13.67 6.04 -7.21
N ILE A 261 13.49 5.43 -6.04
CA ILE A 261 13.35 3.98 -5.85
C ILE A 261 11.90 3.57 -5.62
N GLY A 262 11.00 4.54 -5.34
CA GLY A 262 9.57 4.30 -5.19
C GLY A 262 8.75 5.58 -5.06
N VAL A 263 7.42 5.40 -5.02
CA VAL A 263 6.43 6.47 -4.77
C VAL A 263 5.82 6.25 -3.41
N ASN A 264 5.93 7.22 -2.52
CA ASN A 264 5.38 7.14 -1.17
C ASN A 264 3.87 6.93 -1.23
N ALA A 265 3.37 5.89 -0.58
CA ALA A 265 1.95 5.60 -0.49
C ALA A 265 1.54 5.54 0.99
N GLN A 266 0.53 6.33 1.35
CA GLN A 266 -0.05 6.24 2.69
C GLN A 266 -1.08 5.11 2.72
N ILE A 267 -0.67 3.94 3.20
CA ILE A 267 -1.57 2.82 3.42
C ILE A 267 -2.11 2.94 4.84
N ARG A 268 -3.46 2.87 4.96
CA ARG A 268 -4.13 2.85 6.27
C ARG A 268 -3.80 1.54 6.98
N THR A 269 -2.82 1.57 7.87
CA THR A 269 -2.55 0.46 8.78
C THR A 269 -3.43 0.61 10.02
N GLY A 270 -4.54 -0.14 10.08
CA GLY A 270 -5.28 -0.35 11.33
C GLY A 270 -6.00 0.85 11.94
N GLY A 271 -6.39 1.88 11.17
CA GLY A 271 -7.27 2.97 11.66
C GLY A 271 -6.58 4.12 12.39
N ALA A 272 -5.25 4.14 12.49
CA ALA A 272 -4.51 5.28 13.02
C ALA A 272 -4.07 6.24 11.89
N ASN A 273 -4.40 7.52 12.00
CA ASN A 273 -4.01 8.58 11.07
C ASN A 273 -2.56 9.08 11.28
N ALA A 274 -1.71 8.31 11.97
CA ALA A 274 -0.34 8.70 12.28
C ALA A 274 0.63 7.61 11.87
N ASN A 275 1.85 8.02 11.47
CA ASN A 275 2.95 7.10 11.20
C ASN A 275 3.28 6.28 12.46
N THR A 276 3.17 4.95 12.34
CA THR A 276 3.49 4.00 13.41
C THR A 276 4.92 3.45 13.29
N GLY A 277 5.79 4.07 12.48
CA GLY A 277 7.11 3.56 12.13
C GLY A 277 7.08 2.56 10.96
N VAL A 278 5.95 2.47 10.25
CA VAL A 278 5.80 1.63 9.07
C VAL A 278 5.21 2.47 7.96
N GLY A 279 6.00 2.72 6.93
CA GLY A 279 5.60 3.36 5.68
C GLY A 279 5.74 2.38 4.51
N PHE A 280 5.02 2.64 3.43
CA PHE A 280 5.12 1.86 2.21
C PHE A 280 5.34 2.78 1.01
N ALA A 281 6.02 2.23 -0.01
CA ALA A 281 6.16 2.90 -1.29
C ALA A 281 5.92 1.91 -2.43
N ILE A 282 5.35 2.41 -3.52
CA ILE A 282 5.19 1.69 -4.77
C ILE A 282 6.57 1.66 -5.45
N PRO A 283 7.10 0.48 -5.83
CA PRO A 283 8.43 0.38 -6.42
C PRO A 283 8.57 1.17 -7.73
N VAL A 284 9.74 1.73 -7.97
CA VAL A 284 9.99 2.48 -9.22
C VAL A 284 9.87 1.61 -10.47
N ASN A 285 10.13 0.30 -10.38
CA ASN A 285 9.95 -0.62 -11.52
C ASN A 285 8.47 -0.79 -11.88
N VAL A 286 7.54 -0.67 -10.91
CA VAL A 286 6.08 -0.56 -11.19
C VAL A 286 5.78 0.75 -11.92
N VAL A 287 6.39 1.87 -11.49
CA VAL A 287 6.26 3.16 -12.20
C VAL A 287 6.73 3.03 -13.65
N ARG A 288 7.91 2.41 -13.90
CA ARG A 288 8.43 2.17 -15.25
C ARG A 288 7.53 1.30 -16.11
N HIS A 289 6.80 0.37 -15.48
CA HIS A 289 5.90 -0.55 -16.18
C HIS A 289 4.55 0.09 -16.52
N VAL A 290 3.98 0.84 -15.58
CA VAL A 290 2.61 1.38 -15.66
C VAL A 290 2.55 2.75 -16.36
N VAL A 291 3.41 3.68 -15.95
CA VAL A 291 3.34 5.10 -16.34
C VAL A 291 3.36 5.34 -17.86
N PRO A 292 4.18 4.65 -18.67
CA PRO A 292 4.13 4.84 -20.12
C PRO A 292 2.75 4.59 -20.72
N SER A 293 2.00 3.60 -20.20
CA SER A 293 0.63 3.33 -20.65
C SER A 293 -0.36 4.38 -20.15
N LEU A 294 -0.18 4.92 -18.95
CA LEU A 294 -1.01 6.02 -18.44
C LEU A 294 -0.86 7.26 -19.32
N ILE A 295 0.36 7.59 -19.75
CA ILE A 295 0.63 8.73 -20.63
C ILE A 295 0.01 8.50 -22.02
N ALA A 296 0.16 7.29 -22.58
CA ALA A 296 -0.26 7.01 -23.95
C ALA A 296 -1.75 6.68 -24.09
N ASN A 297 -2.34 6.00 -23.11
CA ASN A 297 -3.66 5.38 -23.21
C ASN A 297 -4.64 5.81 -22.11
N GLY A 298 -4.16 6.52 -21.10
CA GLY A 298 -4.97 6.93 -19.94
C GLY A 298 -5.17 5.84 -18.88
N SER A 299 -4.80 4.61 -19.16
CA SER A 299 -4.98 3.45 -18.26
C SER A 299 -3.91 2.39 -18.47
N PHE A 300 -3.83 1.44 -17.54
CA PHE A 300 -2.96 0.27 -17.64
C PHE A 300 -3.77 -1.02 -17.50
N GLN A 301 -3.44 -2.03 -18.29
CA GLN A 301 -4.08 -3.35 -18.27
C GLN A 301 -3.20 -4.36 -17.56
N TRP A 302 -3.57 -4.73 -16.35
CA TRP A 302 -2.84 -5.73 -15.57
C TRP A 302 -3.07 -7.15 -16.09
N PRO A 303 -2.03 -7.99 -16.08
CA PRO A 303 -2.18 -9.42 -16.34
C PRO A 303 -2.98 -10.09 -15.23
N TYR A 304 -3.72 -11.13 -15.61
CA TYR A 304 -4.62 -11.83 -14.70
C TYR A 304 -4.50 -13.34 -14.81
N LEU A 305 -4.41 -14.01 -13.67
CA LEU A 305 -4.39 -15.47 -13.59
C LEU A 305 -5.73 -16.06 -13.12
N GLY A 306 -6.48 -15.33 -12.30
CA GLY A 306 -7.78 -15.78 -11.79
C GLY A 306 -7.66 -16.81 -10.67
N ILE A 307 -6.78 -16.54 -9.70
CA ILE A 307 -6.56 -17.42 -8.53
C ILE A 307 -6.61 -16.61 -7.23
N GLY A 308 -6.99 -17.29 -6.14
CA GLY A 308 -6.70 -16.90 -4.77
C GLY A 308 -5.78 -17.92 -4.13
N GLY A 309 -4.90 -17.48 -3.24
CA GLY A 309 -3.93 -18.37 -2.63
C GLY A 309 -3.33 -17.82 -1.34
N THR A 310 -2.41 -18.59 -0.78
CA THR A 310 -1.65 -18.24 0.41
C THR A 310 -0.30 -18.96 0.37
N ASP A 311 0.62 -18.57 1.24
CA ASP A 311 1.87 -19.29 1.39
C ASP A 311 1.63 -20.72 1.87
N LEU A 312 2.37 -21.66 1.29
CA LEU A 312 2.43 -23.00 1.83
C LEU A 312 3.09 -22.97 3.22
N ASN A 313 2.37 -23.44 4.21
CA ASN A 313 2.89 -23.56 5.58
C ASN A 313 2.86 -25.03 6.05
N LEU A 314 3.46 -25.28 7.21
CA LEU A 314 3.58 -26.64 7.76
C LEU A 314 2.22 -27.33 7.96
N LEU A 315 1.18 -26.58 8.31
CA LEU A 315 -0.17 -27.14 8.53
C LEU A 315 -0.78 -27.58 7.21
N ILE A 316 -0.71 -26.73 6.17
CA ILE A 316 -1.18 -27.04 4.82
C ILE A 316 -0.38 -28.21 4.23
N ALA A 317 0.94 -28.19 4.35
CA ALA A 317 1.81 -29.27 3.88
C ALA A 317 1.43 -30.63 4.49
N LYS A 318 1.26 -30.69 5.82
CA LYS A 318 0.81 -31.90 6.53
C LYS A 318 -0.58 -32.34 6.10
N ALA A 319 -1.52 -31.42 5.95
CA ALA A 319 -2.89 -31.73 5.52
C ALA A 319 -2.95 -32.33 4.11
N ASN A 320 -1.97 -32.03 3.25
CA ASN A 320 -1.86 -32.50 1.87
C ASN A 320 -0.78 -33.61 1.69
N ASN A 321 -0.18 -34.10 2.75
CA ASN A 321 0.90 -35.10 2.74
C ASN A 321 2.08 -34.68 1.85
N LEU A 322 2.51 -33.42 1.96
CA LEU A 322 3.62 -32.86 1.19
C LEU A 322 4.90 -32.79 2.06
N ASP A 323 6.03 -33.15 1.44
CA ASP A 323 7.36 -33.09 2.08
C ASP A 323 8.05 -31.71 1.90
N ILE A 324 7.37 -30.75 1.31
CA ILE A 324 7.86 -29.37 1.13
C ILE A 324 7.10 -28.39 2.04
N GLN A 325 7.72 -27.24 2.32
CA GLN A 325 7.14 -26.18 3.17
C GLN A 325 7.19 -24.80 2.53
N GLN A 326 7.54 -24.72 1.25
CA GLN A 326 7.60 -23.49 0.46
C GLN A 326 6.84 -23.66 -0.85
N GLY A 327 6.18 -22.60 -1.29
CA GLY A 327 5.40 -22.55 -2.52
C GLY A 327 4.12 -21.74 -2.35
N ALA A 328 3.45 -21.47 -3.45
CA ALA A 328 2.16 -20.81 -3.50
C ALA A 328 1.03 -21.85 -3.48
N TYR A 329 0.30 -21.95 -2.37
CA TYR A 329 -0.86 -22.83 -2.25
C TYR A 329 -2.11 -22.15 -2.82
N ILE A 330 -2.74 -22.78 -3.80
CA ILE A 330 -3.91 -22.26 -4.49
C ILE A 330 -5.17 -22.63 -3.71
N THR A 331 -5.85 -21.63 -3.14
CA THR A 331 -7.06 -21.82 -2.34
C THR A 331 -8.34 -21.74 -3.18
N SER A 332 -8.32 -20.93 -4.25
CA SER A 332 -9.44 -20.78 -5.17
C SER A 332 -8.96 -20.56 -6.60
N VAL A 333 -9.77 -20.96 -7.56
CA VAL A 333 -9.55 -20.75 -9.00
C VAL A 333 -10.88 -20.30 -9.58
N GLU A 334 -10.87 -19.23 -10.35
CA GLU A 334 -12.03 -18.82 -11.15
C GLU A 334 -12.23 -19.79 -12.29
N ALA A 335 -13.42 -20.41 -12.36
CA ALA A 335 -13.70 -21.46 -13.33
C ALA A 335 -13.56 -20.99 -14.78
N ASP A 336 -14.03 -19.75 -15.05
CA ASP A 336 -14.01 -19.13 -16.39
C ASP A 336 -12.75 -18.27 -16.60
N GLY A 337 -11.86 -18.20 -15.61
CA GLY A 337 -10.59 -17.47 -15.68
C GLY A 337 -9.46 -18.26 -16.34
N PRO A 338 -8.31 -17.61 -16.61
CA PRO A 338 -7.15 -18.22 -17.24
C PRO A 338 -6.65 -19.49 -16.55
N ALA A 339 -6.57 -19.48 -15.22
CA ALA A 339 -6.13 -20.62 -14.43
C ALA A 339 -7.11 -21.79 -14.51
N GLY A 340 -8.42 -21.52 -14.48
CA GLY A 340 -9.47 -22.51 -14.62
C GLY A 340 -9.44 -23.18 -16.00
N ALA A 341 -9.34 -22.38 -17.05
CA ALA A 341 -9.21 -22.84 -18.42
C ALA A 341 -7.97 -23.74 -18.64
N ALA A 342 -6.86 -23.44 -17.94
CA ALA A 342 -5.63 -24.22 -17.96
C ALA A 342 -5.68 -25.48 -17.08
N GLY A 343 -6.73 -25.65 -16.25
CA GLY A 343 -6.92 -26.82 -15.40
C GLY A 343 -6.17 -26.77 -14.06
N LEU A 344 -5.78 -25.58 -13.59
CA LEU A 344 -5.34 -25.38 -12.18
C LEU A 344 -6.49 -25.72 -11.24
N ARG A 345 -6.14 -26.12 -10.01
CA ARG A 345 -7.11 -26.52 -9.00
C ARG A 345 -6.90 -25.76 -7.70
N GLY A 346 -7.97 -25.15 -7.23
CA GLY A 346 -8.06 -24.63 -5.85
C GLY A 346 -8.48 -25.72 -4.86
N ALA A 347 -8.50 -25.36 -3.59
CA ALA A 347 -9.07 -26.20 -2.56
C ALA A 347 -10.57 -26.49 -2.86
N PRO A 348 -11.03 -27.74 -2.75
CA PRO A 348 -12.38 -28.12 -3.17
C PRO A 348 -13.48 -27.54 -2.27
N SER A 349 -13.15 -27.03 -1.10
CA SER A 349 -14.11 -26.49 -0.14
C SER A 349 -13.60 -25.22 0.54
N LEU A 350 -14.43 -24.18 0.49
CA LEU A 350 -14.16 -22.93 1.22
C LEU A 350 -14.21 -23.12 2.76
N SER A 351 -14.87 -24.16 3.25
CA SER A 351 -14.88 -24.50 4.69
C SER A 351 -13.63 -25.27 5.14
N GLN A 352 -12.86 -25.83 4.19
CA GLN A 352 -11.57 -26.49 4.42
C GLN A 352 -10.56 -26.04 3.36
N PRO A 353 -10.17 -24.75 3.35
CA PRO A 353 -9.35 -24.17 2.27
C PRO A 353 -7.90 -24.65 2.30
N THR A 354 -7.55 -25.58 3.20
CA THR A 354 -6.19 -26.08 3.39
C THR A 354 -5.94 -27.45 2.78
N VAL A 355 -6.94 -28.09 2.12
CA VAL A 355 -6.82 -29.44 1.58
C VAL A 355 -7.19 -29.49 0.10
N GLY A 356 -6.38 -30.13 -0.73
CA GLY A 356 -6.70 -30.53 -2.11
C GLY A 356 -6.38 -29.50 -3.19
N GLY A 357 -5.89 -28.30 -2.87
CA GLY A 357 -5.42 -27.32 -3.86
C GLY A 357 -4.05 -27.70 -4.44
N ASP A 358 -3.74 -27.15 -5.59
CA ASP A 358 -2.40 -27.21 -6.18
C ASP A 358 -1.42 -26.35 -5.37
N VAL A 359 -0.14 -26.75 -5.37
CA VAL A 359 0.95 -25.94 -4.82
C VAL A 359 1.88 -25.57 -5.97
N ALA A 360 1.90 -24.31 -6.39
CA ALA A 360 2.88 -23.85 -7.37
C ALA A 360 4.25 -23.69 -6.69
N THR A 361 5.26 -24.32 -7.27
CA THR A 361 6.65 -24.34 -6.77
C THR A 361 7.62 -23.64 -7.70
N GLN A 362 7.24 -23.48 -8.98
CA GLN A 362 8.02 -22.77 -10.00
C GLN A 362 7.08 -22.09 -10.99
N VAL A 363 7.55 -20.98 -11.54
CA VAL A 363 6.97 -20.30 -12.71
C VAL A 363 8.07 -20.08 -13.74
N ASP A 364 7.85 -20.55 -14.98
CA ASP A 364 8.83 -20.53 -16.09
C ASP A 364 10.22 -21.05 -15.67
N GLY A 365 10.24 -22.08 -14.81
CA GLY A 365 11.46 -22.69 -14.28
C GLY A 365 12.10 -21.93 -13.10
N GLN A 366 11.62 -20.75 -12.74
CA GLN A 366 12.09 -20.01 -11.58
C GLN A 366 11.38 -20.50 -10.30
N PRO A 367 12.12 -20.83 -9.23
CA PRO A 367 11.53 -21.24 -7.96
C PRO A 367 10.68 -20.11 -7.35
N ILE A 368 9.53 -20.47 -6.77
CA ILE A 368 8.71 -19.59 -5.95
C ILE A 368 8.56 -20.18 -4.56
N ALA A 369 8.79 -19.39 -3.53
CA ALA A 369 8.71 -19.79 -2.12
C ALA A 369 7.39 -19.37 -1.46
N THR A 370 6.75 -18.31 -1.98
CA THR A 370 5.55 -17.68 -1.40
C THR A 370 4.48 -17.45 -2.47
N PHE A 371 3.27 -17.16 -2.06
CA PHE A 371 2.22 -16.73 -2.96
C PHE A 371 2.51 -15.34 -3.54
N ASP A 372 3.13 -14.47 -2.75
CA ASP A 372 3.59 -13.16 -3.20
C ASP A 372 4.63 -13.26 -4.32
N ASP A 373 5.57 -14.24 -4.29
CA ASP A 373 6.52 -14.45 -5.37
C ASP A 373 5.81 -14.74 -6.71
N LEU A 374 4.75 -15.55 -6.68
CA LEU A 374 3.95 -15.85 -7.86
C LEU A 374 3.23 -14.60 -8.38
N LEU A 375 2.58 -13.83 -7.49
CA LEU A 375 1.90 -12.60 -7.87
C LEU A 375 2.86 -11.56 -8.43
N ASN A 376 4.02 -11.39 -7.79
CA ASN A 376 5.07 -10.47 -8.23
C ASN A 376 5.62 -10.84 -9.61
N TYR A 377 5.81 -12.15 -9.87
CA TYR A 377 6.26 -12.61 -11.19
C TYR A 377 5.23 -12.27 -12.28
N ILE A 378 3.95 -12.51 -12.01
CA ILE A 378 2.86 -12.27 -12.95
C ILE A 378 2.69 -10.77 -13.22
N ALA A 379 2.82 -9.93 -12.22
CA ALA A 379 2.58 -8.49 -12.32
C ALA A 379 3.42 -7.79 -13.41
N PHE A 380 4.59 -8.31 -13.76
CA PHE A 380 5.46 -7.77 -14.80
C PHE A 380 5.34 -8.49 -16.16
N LYS A 381 4.28 -9.28 -16.35
CA LYS A 381 3.89 -9.84 -17.63
C LYS A 381 2.83 -8.96 -18.31
N ASN A 382 2.44 -9.35 -19.54
CA ASN A 382 1.35 -8.70 -20.25
C ASN A 382 0.16 -9.66 -20.38
N PRO A 383 -1.06 -9.14 -20.47
CA PRO A 383 -2.17 -9.95 -20.96
C PRO A 383 -1.85 -10.61 -22.29
N GLY A 384 -2.14 -11.91 -22.39
CA GLY A 384 -1.78 -12.75 -23.56
C GLY A 384 -0.45 -13.48 -23.44
N ASP A 385 0.43 -13.11 -22.49
CA ASP A 385 1.66 -13.86 -22.24
C ASP A 385 1.36 -15.27 -21.72
N GLN A 386 2.13 -16.24 -22.18
CA GLN A 386 2.04 -17.61 -21.69
C GLN A 386 3.11 -17.86 -20.63
N ILE A 387 2.69 -18.39 -19.49
CA ILE A 387 3.57 -18.83 -18.40
C ILE A 387 3.43 -20.35 -18.19
N THR A 388 4.46 -20.98 -17.66
CA THR A 388 4.43 -22.40 -17.27
C THR A 388 4.59 -22.53 -15.77
N LEU A 389 3.54 -23.00 -15.09
CA LEU A 389 3.58 -23.31 -13.67
C LEU A 389 3.99 -24.76 -13.44
N THR A 390 4.99 -24.99 -12.58
CA THR A 390 5.23 -26.32 -11.99
C THR A 390 4.47 -26.41 -10.69
N VAL A 391 3.45 -27.26 -10.64
CA VAL A 391 2.60 -27.44 -9.45
C VAL A 391 2.76 -28.85 -8.90
N LEU A 392 2.63 -28.98 -7.58
CA LEU A 392 2.42 -30.27 -6.92
C LEU A 392 0.91 -30.50 -6.75
N ARG A 393 0.43 -31.56 -7.42
CA ARG A 393 -0.95 -32.03 -7.31
C ARG A 393 -0.95 -33.43 -6.70
N ASN A 394 -1.52 -33.58 -5.52
CA ASN A 394 -1.47 -34.84 -4.75
C ASN A 394 -0.02 -35.34 -4.55
N GLY A 395 0.92 -34.45 -4.32
CA GLY A 395 2.34 -34.76 -4.15
C GLY A 395 3.12 -35.09 -5.44
N GLN A 396 2.46 -35.04 -6.60
CA GLN A 396 3.11 -35.29 -7.89
C GLN A 396 3.32 -34.00 -8.69
N PRO A 397 4.53 -33.73 -9.21
CA PRO A 397 4.80 -32.55 -10.00
C PRO A 397 4.09 -32.62 -11.37
N GLN A 398 3.49 -31.51 -11.76
CA GLN A 398 2.86 -31.32 -13.06
C GLN A 398 3.23 -29.95 -13.61
N GLN A 399 3.40 -29.85 -14.93
CA GLN A 399 3.57 -28.58 -15.63
C GLN A 399 2.23 -28.17 -16.25
N ILE A 400 1.83 -26.94 -16.01
CA ILE A 400 0.57 -26.36 -16.51
C ILE A 400 0.93 -25.06 -17.22
N ALA A 401 0.69 -25.01 -18.54
CA ALA A 401 0.83 -23.79 -19.31
C ALA A 401 -0.46 -22.97 -19.21
N VAL A 402 -0.32 -21.70 -18.86
CA VAL A 402 -1.44 -20.77 -18.70
C VAL A 402 -1.19 -19.54 -19.56
N THR A 403 -2.17 -19.13 -20.34
CA THR A 403 -2.16 -17.85 -21.02
C THR A 403 -2.85 -16.82 -20.12
N LEU A 404 -2.12 -15.78 -19.74
CA LEU A 404 -2.64 -14.73 -18.85
C LEU A 404 -3.76 -13.93 -19.55
N GLY A 405 -4.82 -13.65 -18.84
CA GLY A 405 -5.89 -12.75 -19.28
C GLY A 405 -5.61 -11.31 -18.87
N SER A 406 -6.52 -10.40 -19.23
CA SER A 406 -6.61 -9.07 -18.64
C SER A 406 -7.37 -9.16 -17.34
N ARG A 407 -6.92 -8.41 -16.34
CA ARG A 407 -7.65 -8.25 -15.08
C ARG A 407 -9.04 -7.67 -15.38
N PRO A 408 -10.13 -8.25 -14.87
CA PRO A 408 -11.47 -7.73 -15.13
C PRO A 408 -11.64 -6.36 -14.47
N ASP A 409 -12.28 -5.43 -15.19
CA ASP A 409 -12.77 -4.20 -14.60
C ASP A 409 -13.87 -4.57 -13.60
N LEU A 410 -13.57 -4.47 -12.34
CA LEU A 410 -14.58 -4.66 -11.30
C LEU A 410 -15.35 -3.35 -11.20
N ASP A 411 -16.58 -3.34 -11.74
CA ASP A 411 -17.52 -2.26 -11.46
C ASP A 411 -17.62 -2.09 -9.94
N VAL A 412 -16.94 -1.08 -9.41
CA VAL A 412 -17.14 -0.63 -8.04
C VAL A 412 -18.55 -0.07 -8.00
N GLN A 413 -19.52 -0.94 -7.72
CA GLN A 413 -20.85 -0.47 -7.34
C GLN A 413 -20.64 0.34 -6.06
N SER A 414 -20.60 1.66 -6.23
CA SER A 414 -20.63 2.61 -5.11
C SER A 414 -21.82 2.26 -4.22
N PRO A 415 -21.60 2.13 -2.87
CA PRO A 415 -22.64 1.79 -1.94
C PRO A 415 -23.74 2.85 -1.86
#